data_043a9863400b9637443d432fa8768648
#
_entry.id   043a9863400b9637443d432fa8768648
#
_cell.length_a   1.000
_cell.length_b   1.000
_cell.length_c   1.000
_cell.angle_alpha   90.00
_cell.angle_beta   90.00
_cell.angle_gamma   90.00
#
_symmetry.space_group_name_H-M   'P 1'
#
loop_
_entity.id
_entity.type
_entity.pdbx_description
1 polymer ?
#
loop_
_entity_poly.entity_id
_entity_poly.type
_entity_poly.pdbx_seq_one_letter_code
_entity_poly.pdbx_strand_id
1 'polypeptide(L)'
;MPRRKIVYFINYFENWIEVYKKGAVSQITLEKYYLALKHLTKIAPDVTLNNITRLDYQSILNKFAETHERNTTMDFHHALKGSLIDAYEEGLVDRDPTRKAVIKGKKASKKKRKYLNEFELKLFIRELDLNSNAEIDWLLLLIAKTGLRFSEALGLTKQDFDFENQTINISKTWDYKRKEGGFKPTKNKASVRRIQIDWKLSMQFSRYTERLHDDDLIFVKNKRIFNATVNHRISTICKQLDIEPISVHGLRHTHASLLILTGVSIASIAKRLGHADMTTTQQTYLHIIQELENQDTDKIMRHLAML
;
A
#
# COMPACT_ATOMS: atom_id res chain seq x y z
N MET A 1 -35.21 -9.84 37.72
CA MET A 1 -33.94 -9.76 37.00
C MET A 1 -33.60 -8.31 36.78
N PRO A 2 -32.39 -7.81 37.06
CA PRO A 2 -32.06 -6.42 36.80
C PRO A 2 -32.16 -6.17 35.28
N ARG A 3 -32.84 -5.09 34.89
CA ARG A 3 -32.92 -4.67 33.48
C ARG A 3 -31.49 -4.44 32.97
N ARG A 4 -31.00 -5.24 32.01
CA ARG A 4 -29.74 -4.96 31.32
C ARG A 4 -29.79 -3.54 30.76
N LYS A 5 -28.80 -2.71 31.10
CA LYS A 5 -28.68 -1.33 30.59
C LYS A 5 -28.60 -1.42 29.04
N ILE A 6 -29.40 -0.62 28.38
CA ILE A 6 -29.36 -0.53 26.90
C ILE A 6 -28.03 0.07 26.48
N VAL A 7 -27.26 -0.66 25.68
CA VAL A 7 -25.97 -0.21 25.15
C VAL A 7 -26.06 -0.10 23.63
N TYR A 8 -25.98 1.11 23.12
CA TYR A 8 -25.95 1.36 21.67
C TYR A 8 -24.62 0.91 21.09
N PHE A 9 -24.65 0.25 19.94
CA PHE A 9 -23.44 -0.27 19.28
C PHE A 9 -22.47 0.87 18.94
N ILE A 10 -22.95 2.01 18.46
CA ILE A 10 -22.13 3.20 18.16
C ILE A 10 -21.34 3.67 19.39
N ASN A 11 -21.98 3.78 20.56
CA ASN A 11 -21.34 4.25 21.79
C ASN A 11 -20.31 3.25 22.32
N TYR A 12 -20.62 1.96 22.22
CA TYR A 12 -19.67 0.92 22.59
C TYR A 12 -18.46 0.94 21.66
N PHE A 13 -18.67 1.03 20.34
CA PHE A 13 -17.60 1.05 19.35
C PHE A 13 -16.69 2.29 19.51
N GLU A 14 -17.27 3.46 19.77
CA GLU A 14 -16.52 4.68 20.08
C GLU A 14 -15.63 4.50 21.32
N ASN A 15 -16.20 4.03 22.41
CA ASN A 15 -15.45 3.75 23.64
C ASN A 15 -14.37 2.68 23.42
N TRP A 16 -14.66 1.65 22.66
CA TRP A 16 -13.70 0.60 22.32
C TRP A 16 -12.52 1.16 21.51
N ILE A 17 -12.75 2.09 20.58
CA ILE A 17 -11.68 2.78 19.86
C ILE A 17 -10.79 3.57 20.81
N GLU A 18 -11.39 4.34 21.73
CA GLU A 18 -10.65 5.16 22.71
C GLU A 18 -9.79 4.28 23.64
N VAL A 19 -10.34 3.17 24.12
CA VAL A 19 -9.68 2.30 25.10
C VAL A 19 -8.64 1.38 24.45
N TYR A 20 -8.98 0.73 23.33
CA TYR A 20 -8.15 -0.34 22.77
C TYR A 20 -7.31 0.09 21.56
N LYS A 21 -7.66 1.17 20.86
CA LYS A 21 -6.97 1.55 19.61
C LYS A 21 -6.16 2.83 19.73
N LYS A 22 -6.63 3.81 20.47
CA LYS A 22 -5.90 5.06 20.67
C LYS A 22 -4.61 4.82 21.44
N GLY A 23 -3.49 5.25 20.86
CA GLY A 23 -2.16 4.98 21.40
C GLY A 23 -1.57 3.59 21.06
N ALA A 24 -2.41 2.61 20.69
CA ALA A 24 -1.95 1.26 20.33
C ALA A 24 -1.69 1.08 18.81
N VAL A 25 -2.35 1.89 17.98
CA VAL A 25 -2.22 1.81 16.53
C VAL A 25 -1.69 3.13 15.95
N SER A 26 -1.22 3.07 14.70
CA SER A 26 -0.80 4.30 14.01
C SER A 26 -1.96 5.28 13.82
N GLN A 27 -1.66 6.59 13.77
CA GLN A 27 -2.68 7.64 13.56
C GLN A 27 -3.54 7.38 12.31
N ILE A 28 -2.93 6.92 11.20
CA ILE A 28 -3.66 6.58 9.97
C ILE A 28 -4.64 5.42 10.19
N THR A 29 -4.27 4.46 11.02
CA THR A 29 -5.15 3.34 11.36
C THR A 29 -6.27 3.80 12.27
N LEU A 30 -5.97 4.66 13.24
CA LEU A 30 -6.96 5.25 14.13
C LEU A 30 -8.02 6.05 13.35
N GLU A 31 -7.60 6.89 12.39
CA GLU A 31 -8.49 7.63 11.49
C GLU A 31 -9.43 6.72 10.70
N LYS A 32 -8.99 5.52 10.31
CA LYS A 32 -9.86 4.53 9.66
C LYS A 32 -10.95 3.99 10.59
N TYR A 33 -10.62 3.77 11.87
CA TYR A 33 -11.62 3.38 12.86
C TYR A 33 -12.67 4.48 13.07
N TYR A 34 -12.26 5.75 13.20
CA TYR A 34 -13.22 6.87 13.30
C TYR A 34 -14.04 7.05 12.02
N LEU A 35 -13.46 6.81 10.85
CA LEU A 35 -14.22 6.79 9.60
C LEU A 35 -15.27 5.68 9.59
N ALA A 36 -14.92 4.49 10.08
CA ALA A 36 -15.87 3.39 10.25
C ALA A 36 -16.99 3.76 11.24
N LEU A 37 -16.66 4.39 12.37
CA LEU A 37 -17.63 4.90 13.33
C LEU A 37 -18.59 5.90 12.68
N LYS A 38 -18.07 6.88 11.94
CA LYS A 38 -18.89 7.84 11.19
C LYS A 38 -19.88 7.18 10.23
N HIS A 39 -19.45 6.14 9.53
CA HIS A 39 -20.33 5.37 8.65
C HIS A 39 -21.35 4.57 9.44
N LEU A 40 -20.95 3.91 10.53
CA LEU A 40 -21.86 3.17 11.40
C LEU A 40 -22.95 4.06 11.98
N THR A 41 -22.60 5.23 12.49
CA THR A 41 -23.55 6.23 13.02
C THR A 41 -24.59 6.65 11.98
N LYS A 42 -24.18 6.76 10.70
CA LYS A 42 -25.11 7.12 9.62
C LYS A 42 -26.03 5.96 9.22
N ILE A 43 -25.56 4.72 9.26
CA ILE A 43 -26.25 3.55 8.73
C ILE A 43 -27.14 2.88 9.77
N ALA A 44 -26.72 2.87 11.03
CA ALA A 44 -27.32 2.09 12.10
C ALA A 44 -27.26 2.83 13.46
N PRO A 45 -27.83 4.05 13.60
CA PRO A 45 -27.73 4.84 14.81
C PRO A 45 -28.41 4.18 16.03
N ASP A 46 -29.48 3.43 15.81
CA ASP A 46 -30.34 2.90 16.86
C ASP A 46 -30.08 1.42 17.20
N VAL A 47 -29.06 0.80 16.59
CA VAL A 47 -28.72 -0.60 16.87
C VAL A 47 -28.12 -0.73 18.27
N THR A 48 -28.69 -1.64 19.07
CA THR A 48 -28.23 -1.94 20.41
C THR A 48 -27.50 -3.29 20.46
N LEU A 49 -26.43 -3.40 21.29
CA LEU A 49 -25.69 -4.63 21.45
C LEU A 49 -26.53 -5.75 22.05
N ASN A 50 -27.42 -5.42 22.98
CA ASN A 50 -28.27 -6.40 23.67
C ASN A 50 -29.11 -7.26 22.72
N ASN A 51 -29.47 -6.71 21.55
CA ASN A 51 -30.39 -7.37 20.62
C ASN A 51 -29.82 -7.55 19.21
N ILE A 52 -28.53 -7.20 18.98
CA ILE A 52 -27.93 -7.31 17.66
C ILE A 52 -27.88 -8.77 17.20
N THR A 53 -28.53 -9.05 16.08
CA THR A 53 -28.49 -10.37 15.45
C THR A 53 -27.50 -10.41 14.28
N ARG A 54 -27.24 -11.62 13.78
CA ARG A 54 -26.46 -11.79 12.53
C ARG A 54 -27.14 -11.11 11.31
N LEU A 55 -28.46 -11.06 11.31
CA LEU A 55 -29.23 -10.39 10.24
C LEU A 55 -29.07 -8.88 10.31
N ASP A 56 -29.10 -8.30 11.51
CA ASP A 56 -28.88 -6.86 11.70
C ASP A 56 -27.48 -6.47 11.26
N TYR A 57 -26.47 -7.23 11.70
CA TYR A 57 -25.09 -6.99 11.29
C TYR A 57 -24.91 -7.12 9.77
N GLN A 58 -25.48 -8.16 9.15
CA GLN A 58 -25.45 -8.33 7.71
C GLN A 58 -26.18 -7.19 6.98
N SER A 59 -27.27 -6.68 7.54
CA SER A 59 -27.99 -5.51 6.99
C SER A 59 -27.12 -4.25 7.01
N ILE A 60 -26.37 -4.01 8.10
CA ILE A 60 -25.40 -2.91 8.18
C ILE A 60 -24.37 -3.02 7.06
N LEU A 61 -23.77 -4.20 6.87
CA LEU A 61 -22.80 -4.43 5.80
C LEU A 61 -23.39 -4.25 4.41
N ASN A 62 -24.61 -4.73 4.19
CA ASN A 62 -25.31 -4.60 2.91
C ASN A 62 -25.59 -3.13 2.57
N LYS A 63 -26.09 -2.33 3.52
CA LYS A 63 -26.31 -0.89 3.33
C LYS A 63 -25.02 -0.15 3.00
N PHE A 64 -23.92 -0.50 3.67
CA PHE A 64 -22.61 0.07 3.34
C PHE A 64 -22.15 -0.33 1.93
N ALA A 65 -22.37 -1.58 1.54
CA ALA A 65 -21.99 -2.15 0.25
C ALA A 65 -22.73 -1.53 -0.97
N GLU A 66 -23.88 -0.90 -0.77
CA GLU A 66 -24.63 -0.23 -1.85
C GLU A 66 -23.81 0.89 -2.53
N THR A 67 -22.98 1.56 -1.75
CA THR A 67 -22.18 2.70 -2.21
C THR A 67 -20.69 2.43 -2.30
N HIS A 68 -20.20 1.32 -1.73
CA HIS A 68 -18.79 1.00 -1.61
C HIS A 68 -18.41 -0.31 -2.32
N GLU A 69 -17.18 -0.40 -2.81
CA GLU A 69 -16.63 -1.62 -3.40
C GLU A 69 -16.41 -2.70 -2.34
N ARG A 70 -16.37 -3.97 -2.78
CA ARG A 70 -16.22 -5.13 -1.90
C ARG A 70 -15.02 -5.04 -0.94
N ASN A 71 -13.85 -4.55 -1.40
CA ASN A 71 -12.68 -4.42 -0.55
C ASN A 71 -12.87 -3.36 0.54
N THR A 72 -13.50 -2.24 0.23
CA THR A 72 -13.84 -1.19 1.20
C THR A 72 -14.85 -1.70 2.24
N THR A 73 -15.82 -2.52 1.79
CA THR A 73 -16.77 -3.17 2.70
C THR A 73 -16.08 -4.21 3.60
N MET A 74 -15.07 -4.92 3.08
CA MET A 74 -14.24 -5.82 3.88
C MET A 74 -13.46 -5.07 4.95
N ASP A 75 -12.85 -3.91 4.62
CA ASP A 75 -12.15 -3.07 5.60
C ASP A 75 -13.10 -2.56 6.68
N PHE A 76 -14.31 -2.15 6.30
CA PHE A 76 -15.36 -1.75 7.24
C PHE A 76 -15.78 -2.91 8.16
N HIS A 77 -16.00 -4.10 7.60
CA HIS A 77 -16.26 -5.32 8.40
C HIS A 77 -15.15 -5.59 9.40
N HIS A 78 -13.88 -5.54 8.98
CA HIS A 78 -12.74 -5.79 9.87
C HIS A 78 -12.65 -4.76 10.99
N ALA A 79 -12.97 -3.50 10.72
CA ALA A 79 -12.97 -2.45 11.73
C ALA A 79 -14.01 -2.69 12.82
N LEU A 80 -15.23 -3.15 12.45
CA LEU A 80 -16.32 -3.41 13.40
C LEU A 80 -16.17 -4.75 14.11
N LYS A 81 -15.66 -5.77 13.41
CA LYS A 81 -15.62 -7.14 13.89
C LYS A 81 -14.90 -7.29 15.23
N GLY A 82 -13.73 -6.61 15.39
CA GLY A 82 -12.96 -6.69 16.64
C GLY A 82 -13.78 -6.28 17.86
N SER A 83 -14.47 -5.16 17.78
CA SER A 83 -15.28 -4.67 18.90
C SER A 83 -16.48 -5.58 19.23
N LEU A 84 -17.08 -6.21 18.21
CA LEU A 84 -18.21 -7.13 18.43
C LEU A 84 -17.78 -8.49 18.99
N ILE A 85 -16.57 -8.94 18.66
CA ILE A 85 -15.99 -10.13 19.29
C ILE A 85 -15.73 -9.85 20.78
N ASP A 86 -15.09 -8.70 21.10
CA ASP A 86 -14.84 -8.31 22.48
C ASP A 86 -16.16 -8.14 23.24
N ALA A 87 -17.18 -7.51 22.66
CA ALA A 87 -18.51 -7.39 23.25
C ALA A 87 -19.19 -8.76 23.52
N TYR A 88 -18.96 -9.75 22.66
CA TYR A 88 -19.42 -11.11 22.87
C TYR A 88 -18.66 -11.79 24.03
N GLU A 89 -17.35 -11.63 24.09
CA GLU A 89 -16.51 -12.19 25.19
C GLU A 89 -16.83 -11.53 26.55
N GLU A 90 -17.20 -10.23 26.55
CA GLU A 90 -17.68 -9.51 27.74
C GLU A 90 -19.14 -9.86 28.14
N GLY A 91 -19.83 -10.70 27.37
CA GLY A 91 -21.21 -11.10 27.63
C GLY A 91 -22.26 -10.00 27.37
N LEU A 92 -21.89 -8.96 26.64
CA LEU A 92 -22.82 -7.88 26.22
C LEU A 92 -23.68 -8.32 25.05
N VAL A 93 -23.22 -9.29 24.27
CA VAL A 93 -23.89 -9.89 23.11
C VAL A 93 -23.96 -11.41 23.33
N ASP A 94 -25.13 -12.00 23.16
CA ASP A 94 -25.34 -13.43 23.44
C ASP A 94 -24.67 -14.36 22.40
N ARG A 95 -24.46 -13.88 21.17
CA ARG A 95 -23.83 -14.64 20.07
C ARG A 95 -23.06 -13.70 19.17
N ASP A 96 -21.87 -14.10 18.69
CA ASP A 96 -21.08 -13.32 17.74
C ASP A 96 -21.90 -13.03 16.44
N PRO A 97 -22.32 -11.76 16.22
CA PRO A 97 -23.13 -11.40 15.07
C PRO A 97 -22.31 -11.33 13.78
N THR A 98 -20.97 -11.32 13.87
CA THR A 98 -20.07 -11.21 12.72
C THR A 98 -19.76 -12.55 12.05
N ARG A 99 -20.15 -13.66 12.72
CA ARG A 99 -19.87 -15.03 12.25
C ARG A 99 -20.53 -15.30 10.88
N LYS A 100 -19.72 -15.75 9.91
CA LYS A 100 -20.15 -16.04 8.53
C LYS A 100 -20.75 -14.83 7.82
N ALA A 101 -20.33 -13.61 8.13
CA ALA A 101 -20.74 -12.42 7.38
C ALA A 101 -20.35 -12.54 5.90
N VAL A 102 -21.28 -12.18 5.02
CA VAL A 102 -21.08 -12.17 3.56
C VAL A 102 -20.72 -10.77 3.11
N ILE A 103 -19.54 -10.63 2.54
CA ILE A 103 -19.05 -9.33 2.06
C ILE A 103 -19.49 -9.13 0.61
N LYS A 104 -20.39 -8.19 0.44
CA LYS A 104 -20.85 -7.68 -0.86
C LYS A 104 -20.14 -6.36 -1.18
N GLY A 105 -20.40 -5.81 -2.34
CA GLY A 105 -19.94 -4.49 -2.74
C GLY A 105 -20.44 -4.12 -4.12
N LYS A 106 -20.46 -2.81 -4.41
CA LYS A 106 -20.72 -2.29 -5.74
C LYS A 106 -19.71 -2.91 -6.73
N LYS A 107 -20.14 -3.16 -7.97
CA LYS A 107 -19.21 -3.60 -9.02
C LYS A 107 -18.05 -2.59 -9.10
N ALA A 108 -16.83 -3.09 -9.03
CA ALA A 108 -15.67 -2.26 -9.21
C ALA A 108 -15.75 -1.51 -10.55
N SER A 109 -15.42 -0.24 -10.56
CA SER A 109 -15.08 0.48 -11.79
C SER A 109 -13.96 -0.29 -12.50
N LYS A 110 -13.80 -0.14 -13.82
CA LYS A 110 -12.76 -0.84 -14.63
C LYS A 110 -11.50 -1.08 -13.83
N LYS A 111 -11.00 -2.33 -13.83
CA LYS A 111 -9.73 -2.65 -13.16
C LYS A 111 -8.65 -1.75 -13.73
N LYS A 112 -8.16 -0.82 -12.90
CA LYS A 112 -7.04 0.04 -13.29
C LYS A 112 -5.81 -0.83 -13.53
N ARG A 113 -5.08 -0.53 -14.57
CA ARG A 113 -3.80 -1.15 -14.86
C ARG A 113 -2.85 -1.01 -13.66
N LYS A 114 -2.12 -2.07 -13.34
CA LYS A 114 -1.27 -2.08 -12.14
C LYS A 114 0.19 -1.82 -12.43
N TYR A 115 0.69 -2.13 -13.61
CA TYR A 115 2.11 -2.01 -13.97
C TYR A 115 2.30 -1.78 -15.48
N LEU A 116 3.45 -1.27 -15.87
CA LEU A 116 3.91 -1.12 -17.25
C LEU A 116 4.69 -2.37 -17.67
N ASN A 117 4.68 -2.71 -18.95
CA ASN A 117 5.63 -3.66 -19.50
C ASN A 117 7.02 -3.02 -19.67
N GLU A 118 8.02 -3.80 -20.07
CA GLU A 118 9.40 -3.32 -20.19
C GLU A 118 9.55 -2.21 -21.24
N PHE A 119 8.89 -2.35 -22.38
CA PHE A 119 8.94 -1.35 -23.46
C PHE A 119 8.33 -0.02 -23.02
N GLU A 120 7.15 -0.07 -22.41
CA GLU A 120 6.45 1.09 -21.88
C GLU A 120 7.24 1.78 -20.77
N LEU A 121 7.88 1.01 -19.88
CA LEU A 121 8.74 1.59 -18.86
C LEU A 121 9.95 2.31 -19.46
N LYS A 122 10.57 1.74 -20.51
CA LYS A 122 11.67 2.41 -21.23
C LYS A 122 11.22 3.73 -21.86
N LEU A 123 10.05 3.75 -22.51
CA LEU A 123 9.46 4.98 -23.03
C LEU A 123 9.19 5.98 -21.92
N PHE A 124 8.52 5.56 -20.84
CA PHE A 124 8.21 6.39 -19.69
C PHE A 124 9.47 7.06 -19.09
N ILE A 125 10.56 6.30 -18.91
CA ILE A 125 11.81 6.84 -18.35
C ILE A 125 12.46 7.86 -19.30
N ARG A 126 12.31 7.72 -20.62
CA ARG A 126 12.84 8.68 -21.61
C ARG A 126 12.13 10.03 -21.57
N GLU A 127 10.86 10.06 -21.21
CA GLU A 127 10.05 11.29 -21.08
C GLU A 127 10.27 12.03 -19.75
N LEU A 128 11.09 11.51 -18.84
CA LEU A 128 11.43 12.21 -17.61
C LEU A 128 12.43 13.32 -17.90
N ASP A 129 12.11 14.54 -17.44
CA ASP A 129 13.02 15.69 -17.53
C ASP A 129 14.04 15.66 -16.38
N LEU A 130 15.20 15.09 -16.66
CA LEU A 130 16.30 14.98 -15.70
C LEU A 130 17.31 16.14 -15.81
N ASN A 131 17.11 17.08 -16.73
CA ASN A 131 18.00 18.24 -16.92
C ASN A 131 17.55 19.44 -16.07
N SER A 132 16.27 19.53 -15.77
CA SER A 132 15.73 20.54 -14.87
C SER A 132 15.74 20.07 -13.42
N ASN A 133 15.57 21.00 -12.47
CA ASN A 133 15.34 20.68 -11.06
C ASN A 133 13.93 20.09 -10.83
N ALA A 134 13.43 19.27 -11.76
CA ALA A 134 12.14 18.62 -11.69
C ALA A 134 12.17 17.47 -10.66
N GLU A 135 12.09 17.81 -9.38
CA GLU A 135 12.16 16.87 -8.25
C GLU A 135 11.24 15.64 -8.42
N ILE A 136 10.07 15.84 -9.06
CA ILE A 136 9.11 14.74 -9.31
C ILE A 136 9.66 13.74 -10.32
N ASP A 137 10.30 14.18 -11.39
CA ASP A 137 10.81 13.30 -12.44
C ASP A 137 12.00 12.48 -11.93
N TRP A 138 12.87 13.08 -11.11
CA TRP A 138 13.92 12.38 -10.39
C TRP A 138 13.37 11.35 -9.38
N LEU A 139 12.32 11.70 -8.66
CA LEU A 139 11.61 10.79 -7.75
C LEU A 139 10.99 9.61 -8.51
N LEU A 140 10.37 9.86 -9.67
CA LEU A 140 9.80 8.83 -10.52
C LEU A 140 10.88 7.87 -11.07
N LEU A 141 12.01 8.40 -11.53
CA LEU A 141 13.15 7.59 -11.94
C LEU A 141 13.62 6.67 -10.83
N LEU A 142 13.82 7.23 -9.62
CA LEU A 142 14.26 6.45 -8.47
C LEU A 142 13.29 5.31 -8.16
N ILE A 143 12.00 5.60 -8.05
CA ILE A 143 10.99 4.57 -7.74
C ILE A 143 10.91 3.50 -8.83
N ALA A 144 10.96 3.89 -10.09
CA ALA A 144 10.95 2.97 -11.22
C ALA A 144 12.14 1.99 -11.20
N LYS A 145 13.34 2.50 -10.88
CA LYS A 145 14.59 1.74 -10.86
C LYS A 145 14.81 0.92 -9.58
N THR A 146 14.18 1.29 -8.47
CA THR A 146 14.45 0.68 -7.15
C THR A 146 13.27 -0.08 -6.56
N GLY A 147 12.05 0.25 -6.99
CA GLY A 147 10.81 -0.27 -6.40
C GLY A 147 10.52 0.25 -4.99
N LEU A 148 11.11 1.38 -4.57
CA LEU A 148 10.85 2.00 -3.27
C LEU A 148 9.38 2.37 -3.11
N ARG A 149 8.88 2.33 -1.85
CA ARG A 149 7.59 2.95 -1.54
C ARG A 149 7.71 4.46 -1.65
N PHE A 150 6.64 5.13 -2.05
CA PHE A 150 6.62 6.59 -2.18
C PHE A 150 7.12 7.32 -0.93
N SER A 151 6.66 6.92 0.26
CA SER A 151 7.11 7.52 1.52
C SER A 151 8.57 7.18 1.89
N GLU A 152 9.09 6.03 1.47
CA GLU A 152 10.50 5.65 1.63
C GLU A 152 11.37 6.57 0.74
N ALA A 153 11.01 6.71 -0.52
CA ALA A 153 11.72 7.57 -1.46
C ALA A 153 11.74 9.04 -1.03
N LEU A 154 10.61 9.57 -0.52
CA LEU A 154 10.56 10.93 0.02
C LEU A 154 11.41 11.14 1.28
N GLY A 155 11.64 10.08 2.06
CA GLY A 155 12.45 10.14 3.28
C GLY A 155 13.95 10.01 3.07
N LEU A 156 14.41 9.83 1.83
CA LEU A 156 15.85 9.72 1.55
C LEU A 156 16.56 11.06 1.66
N THR A 157 17.71 10.99 2.29
CA THR A 157 18.71 12.05 2.39
C THR A 157 19.96 11.64 1.63
N LYS A 158 20.89 12.58 1.38
CA LYS A 158 22.12 12.29 0.63
C LYS A 158 22.94 11.20 1.31
N GLN A 159 23.06 11.20 2.64
CA GLN A 159 23.80 10.19 3.42
C GLN A 159 23.23 8.77 3.32
N ASP A 160 21.99 8.61 2.84
CA ASP A 160 21.40 7.27 2.64
C ASP A 160 21.96 6.58 1.39
N PHE A 161 22.69 7.32 0.51
CA PHE A 161 23.35 6.80 -0.66
C PHE A 161 24.83 6.53 -0.38
N ASP A 162 25.24 5.32 -0.66
CA ASP A 162 26.65 4.91 -0.72
C ASP A 162 27.00 4.78 -2.21
N PHE A 163 27.55 5.86 -2.78
CA PHE A 163 27.83 5.95 -4.21
C PHE A 163 28.99 5.05 -4.63
N GLU A 164 29.96 4.80 -3.72
CA GLU A 164 31.12 3.93 -3.98
C GLU A 164 30.66 2.47 -4.12
N ASN A 165 29.84 1.99 -3.18
CA ASN A 165 29.31 0.65 -3.17
C ASN A 165 27.99 0.50 -3.96
N GLN A 166 27.50 1.59 -4.59
CA GLN A 166 26.28 1.64 -5.37
C GLN A 166 25.06 1.09 -4.60
N THR A 167 24.89 1.53 -3.35
CA THR A 167 23.77 1.09 -2.51
C THR A 167 22.98 2.25 -1.94
N ILE A 168 21.72 1.96 -1.61
CA ILE A 168 20.84 2.87 -0.87
C ILE A 168 20.41 2.18 0.42
N ASN A 169 20.56 2.88 1.55
CA ASN A 169 20.07 2.44 2.84
C ASN A 169 18.66 2.99 3.09
N ILE A 170 17.69 2.12 3.29
CA ILE A 170 16.30 2.46 3.56
C ILE A 170 16.01 2.15 5.03
N SER A 171 15.98 3.17 5.88
CA SER A 171 15.78 3.03 7.33
C SER A 171 14.61 3.87 7.87
N LYS A 172 14.13 4.84 7.07
CA LYS A 172 13.13 5.83 7.47
C LYS A 172 12.14 6.11 6.34
N THR A 173 11.06 6.79 6.68
CA THR A 173 10.04 7.27 5.73
C THR A 173 9.69 8.72 6.02
N TRP A 174 9.12 9.41 5.05
CA TRP A 174 8.62 10.77 5.22
C TRP A 174 7.10 10.80 5.37
N ASP A 175 6.60 11.51 6.39
CA ASP A 175 5.16 11.75 6.58
C ASP A 175 4.68 12.92 5.74
N TYR A 176 4.46 12.68 4.46
CA TYR A 176 3.97 13.71 3.53
C TYR A 176 2.51 14.13 3.77
N LYS A 177 1.77 13.43 4.65
CA LYS A 177 0.39 13.75 4.98
C LYS A 177 0.29 14.85 6.04
N ARG A 178 1.22 14.90 6.98
CA ARG A 178 1.28 15.98 7.98
C ARG A 178 1.68 17.30 7.35
N LYS A 179 1.15 18.42 7.89
CA LYS A 179 1.44 19.76 7.39
C LYS A 179 2.93 20.09 7.52
N GLU A 180 3.52 19.76 8.66
CA GLU A 180 4.94 20.00 8.96
C GLU A 180 5.86 18.92 8.35
N GLY A 181 5.28 17.82 7.82
CA GLY A 181 6.06 16.64 7.43
C GLY A 181 6.65 15.91 8.64
N GLY A 182 7.79 15.27 8.43
CA GLY A 182 8.58 14.64 9.48
C GLY A 182 9.00 13.21 9.16
N PHE A 183 10.14 12.79 9.72
CA PHE A 183 10.60 11.43 9.61
C PHE A 183 9.74 10.49 10.45
N LYS A 184 9.49 9.31 9.93
CA LYS A 184 8.83 8.20 10.62
C LYS A 184 9.61 6.91 10.42
N PRO A 185 9.49 5.95 11.35
CA PRO A 185 10.01 4.63 11.12
C PRO A 185 9.34 3.99 9.90
N THR A 186 9.99 3.00 9.31
CA THR A 186 9.43 2.18 8.26
C THR A 186 8.24 1.36 8.79
N LYS A 187 7.38 0.87 7.88
CA LYS A 187 6.14 0.15 8.24
C LYS A 187 6.40 -1.09 9.11
N ASN A 188 7.51 -1.78 8.90
CA ASN A 188 7.91 -2.99 9.64
C ASN A 188 9.44 -3.13 9.59
N LYS A 189 9.99 -4.05 10.40
CA LYS A 189 11.44 -4.31 10.46
C LYS A 189 12.03 -4.74 9.10
N ALA A 190 11.32 -5.54 8.31
CA ALA A 190 11.77 -5.98 7.00
C ALA A 190 11.87 -4.84 5.97
N SER A 191 11.22 -3.71 6.23
CA SER A 191 11.33 -2.51 5.39
C SER A 191 12.66 -1.79 5.58
N VAL A 192 13.36 -1.99 6.70
CA VAL A 192 14.74 -1.52 6.89
C VAL A 192 15.66 -2.44 6.11
N ARG A 193 16.32 -1.91 5.10
CA ARG A 193 17.13 -2.69 4.16
C ARG A 193 18.12 -1.83 3.40
N ARG A 194 19.16 -2.47 2.87
CA ARG A 194 20.08 -1.89 1.89
C ARG A 194 19.81 -2.54 0.54
N ILE A 195 19.68 -1.76 -0.52
CA ILE A 195 19.47 -2.24 -1.89
C ILE A 195 20.60 -1.80 -2.80
N GLN A 196 21.02 -2.70 -3.68
CA GLN A 196 21.96 -2.40 -4.76
C GLN A 196 21.25 -1.60 -5.86
N ILE A 197 21.92 -0.60 -6.42
CA ILE A 197 21.47 0.17 -7.58
C ILE A 197 22.47 0.04 -8.73
N ASP A 198 22.02 0.28 -9.96
CA ASP A 198 22.93 0.26 -11.10
C ASP A 198 23.84 1.49 -11.12
N TRP A 199 25.02 1.33 -11.74
CA TRP A 199 26.06 2.36 -11.80
C TRP A 199 25.56 3.67 -12.41
N LYS A 200 24.67 3.61 -13.41
CA LYS A 200 24.10 4.79 -14.08
C LYS A 200 23.24 5.59 -13.12
N LEU A 201 22.36 4.92 -12.36
CA LEU A 201 21.53 5.56 -11.35
C LEU A 201 22.39 6.16 -10.24
N SER A 202 23.43 5.44 -9.79
CA SER A 202 24.39 5.92 -8.80
C SER A 202 25.06 7.22 -9.26
N MET A 203 25.61 7.23 -10.47
CA MET A 203 26.25 8.42 -11.05
C MET A 203 25.28 9.58 -11.25
N GLN A 204 24.04 9.32 -11.72
CA GLN A 204 23.03 10.34 -11.89
C GLN A 204 22.66 10.98 -10.54
N PHE A 205 22.44 10.18 -9.49
CA PHE A 205 22.08 10.69 -8.17
C PHE A 205 23.27 11.34 -7.46
N SER A 206 24.48 10.89 -7.65
CA SER A 206 25.69 11.58 -7.16
C SER A 206 25.74 13.03 -7.65
N ARG A 207 25.51 13.24 -8.96
CA ARG A 207 25.47 14.59 -9.55
C ARG A 207 24.26 15.39 -9.07
N TYR A 208 23.06 14.78 -9.04
CA TYR A 208 21.82 15.44 -8.62
C TYR A 208 21.87 15.93 -7.17
N THR A 209 22.58 15.20 -6.30
CA THR A 209 22.70 15.51 -4.88
C THR A 209 24.01 16.23 -4.52
N GLU A 210 24.87 16.55 -5.47
CA GLU A 210 26.21 17.11 -5.24
C GLU A 210 26.18 18.34 -4.31
N ARG A 211 25.20 19.23 -4.51
CA ARG A 211 25.06 20.49 -3.75
C ARG A 211 24.24 20.35 -2.46
N LEU A 212 23.77 19.17 -2.12
CA LEU A 212 23.01 18.91 -0.91
C LEU A 212 23.96 18.59 0.26
N HIS A 213 23.60 19.03 1.46
CA HIS A 213 24.19 18.52 2.68
C HIS A 213 23.74 17.07 2.94
N ASP A 214 24.51 16.34 3.74
CA ASP A 214 24.26 14.91 3.96
C ASP A 214 22.89 14.62 4.57
N ASP A 215 22.39 15.50 5.44
CA ASP A 215 21.07 15.38 6.09
C ASP A 215 19.92 15.97 5.28
N ASP A 216 20.18 16.63 4.16
CA ASP A 216 19.14 17.25 3.34
C ASP A 216 18.25 16.19 2.70
N LEU A 217 16.92 16.39 2.80
CA LEU A 217 15.97 15.62 2.02
C LEU A 217 16.17 15.89 0.53
N ILE A 218 16.28 14.81 -0.25
CA ILE A 218 16.58 14.92 -1.69
C ILE A 218 15.42 15.56 -2.44
N PHE A 219 14.17 15.19 -2.10
CA PHE A 219 12.98 15.56 -2.87
C PHE A 219 12.08 16.57 -2.16
N VAL A 220 12.13 16.69 -0.84
CA VAL A 220 11.27 17.57 -0.05
C VAL A 220 12.05 18.75 0.47
N LYS A 221 12.48 19.65 -0.44
CA LYS A 221 13.27 20.83 -0.06
C LYS A 221 12.39 21.94 0.52
N ASN A 222 11.53 22.53 -0.31
CA ASN A 222 10.72 23.70 0.06
C ASN A 222 9.23 23.50 -0.20
N LYS A 223 8.80 22.37 -0.75
CA LYS A 223 7.43 22.09 -1.14
C LYS A 223 7.00 20.70 -0.72
N ARG A 224 5.76 20.61 -0.25
CA ARG A 224 5.13 19.30 0.00
C ARG A 224 4.88 18.61 -1.33
N ILE A 225 5.32 17.36 -1.43
CA ILE A 225 5.01 16.51 -2.59
C ILE A 225 3.87 15.58 -2.19
N PHE A 226 2.72 15.78 -2.83
CA PHE A 226 1.55 14.93 -2.62
C PHE A 226 1.52 13.78 -3.62
N ASN A 227 1.01 12.65 -3.18
CA ASN A 227 0.80 11.48 -4.04
C ASN A 227 -0.07 11.83 -5.27
N ALA A 228 -1.07 12.70 -5.12
CA ALA A 228 -1.92 13.16 -6.21
C ALA A 228 -1.13 13.91 -7.29
N THR A 229 -0.19 14.78 -6.90
CA THR A 229 0.66 15.54 -7.83
C THR A 229 1.56 14.61 -8.63
N VAL A 230 2.16 13.63 -7.96
CA VAL A 230 3.02 12.63 -8.63
C VAL A 230 2.21 11.74 -9.58
N ASN A 231 1.03 11.30 -9.15
CA ASN A 231 0.13 10.53 -10.03
C ASN A 231 -0.37 11.35 -11.22
N HIS A 232 -0.57 12.66 -11.06
CA HIS A 232 -0.92 13.55 -12.17
C HIS A 232 0.22 13.59 -13.20
N ARG A 233 1.48 13.74 -12.75
CA ARG A 233 2.65 13.72 -13.65
C ARG A 233 2.76 12.39 -14.39
N ILE A 234 2.61 11.25 -13.70
CA ILE A 234 2.56 9.92 -14.34
C ILE A 234 1.46 9.87 -15.41
N SER A 235 0.25 10.33 -15.07
CA SER A 235 -0.89 10.34 -16.01
C SER A 235 -0.61 11.20 -17.23
N THR A 236 0.06 12.34 -17.08
CA THR A 236 0.45 13.22 -18.19
C THR A 236 1.40 12.51 -19.15
N ILE A 237 2.48 11.90 -18.60
CA ILE A 237 3.46 11.16 -19.42
C ILE A 237 2.78 9.96 -20.11
N CYS A 238 2.01 9.17 -19.37
CA CYS A 238 1.33 8.01 -19.95
C CYS A 238 0.38 8.41 -21.09
N LYS A 239 -0.35 9.52 -20.96
CA LYS A 239 -1.23 10.03 -22.00
C LYS A 239 -0.46 10.49 -23.25
N GLN A 240 0.69 11.14 -23.08
CA GLN A 240 1.56 11.55 -24.19
C GLN A 240 2.08 10.34 -24.98
N LEU A 241 2.28 9.22 -24.31
CA LEU A 241 2.77 7.97 -24.88
C LEU A 241 1.66 7.02 -25.35
N ASP A 242 0.39 7.41 -25.23
CA ASP A 242 -0.78 6.55 -25.46
C ASP A 242 -0.76 5.24 -24.61
N ILE A 243 -0.30 5.37 -23.38
CA ILE A 243 -0.23 4.28 -22.41
C ILE A 243 -1.32 4.46 -21.35
N GLU A 244 -2.00 3.37 -20.95
CA GLU A 244 -2.95 3.42 -19.83
C GLU A 244 -2.24 3.84 -18.53
N PRO A 245 -2.70 4.90 -17.84
CA PRO A 245 -2.01 5.43 -16.66
C PRO A 245 -1.97 4.45 -15.51
N ILE A 246 -0.82 4.38 -14.85
CA ILE A 246 -0.61 3.70 -13.58
C ILE A 246 -0.48 4.68 -12.42
N SER A 247 -0.48 4.20 -11.18
CA SER A 247 -0.14 5.02 -10.01
C SER A 247 1.36 4.98 -9.70
N VAL A 248 1.83 5.87 -8.82
CA VAL A 248 3.22 5.80 -8.33
C VAL A 248 3.54 4.45 -7.67
N HIS A 249 2.55 3.83 -7.01
CA HIS A 249 2.70 2.46 -6.51
C HIS A 249 2.77 1.43 -7.65
N GLY A 250 2.16 1.73 -8.79
CA GLY A 250 2.27 0.94 -10.02
C GLY A 250 3.69 0.86 -10.56
N LEU A 251 4.53 1.91 -10.39
CA LEU A 251 5.96 1.83 -10.75
C LEU A 251 6.71 0.80 -9.91
N ARG A 252 6.38 0.68 -8.63
CA ARG A 252 6.94 -0.39 -7.78
C ARG A 252 6.46 -1.77 -8.24
N HIS A 253 5.20 -1.89 -8.64
CA HIS A 253 4.69 -3.13 -9.24
C HIS A 253 5.41 -3.44 -10.56
N THR A 254 5.64 -2.44 -11.41
CA THR A 254 6.41 -2.56 -12.64
C THR A 254 7.82 -3.10 -12.35
N HIS A 255 8.53 -2.50 -11.40
CA HIS A 255 9.86 -2.96 -10.99
C HIS A 255 9.88 -4.43 -10.58
N ALA A 256 8.95 -4.84 -9.73
CA ALA A 256 8.87 -6.22 -9.29
C ALA A 256 8.49 -7.19 -10.41
N SER A 257 7.50 -6.82 -11.26
CA SER A 257 7.06 -7.64 -12.40
C SER A 257 8.20 -7.90 -13.37
N LEU A 258 9.00 -6.88 -13.68
CA LEU A 258 10.15 -7.05 -14.59
C LEU A 258 11.23 -7.94 -13.99
N LEU A 259 11.51 -7.83 -12.68
CA LEU A 259 12.47 -8.72 -12.03
C LEU A 259 11.98 -10.18 -12.02
N ILE A 260 10.69 -10.42 -11.84
CA ILE A 260 10.11 -11.77 -11.94
C ILE A 260 10.29 -12.31 -13.36
N LEU A 261 9.95 -11.51 -14.37
CA LEU A 261 10.08 -11.91 -15.80
C LEU A 261 11.52 -12.19 -16.23
N THR A 262 12.51 -11.58 -15.55
CA THR A 262 13.94 -11.90 -15.77
C THR A 262 14.45 -13.09 -14.95
N GLY A 263 13.57 -13.80 -14.23
CA GLY A 263 13.92 -15.01 -13.48
C GLY A 263 14.52 -14.75 -12.10
N VAL A 264 14.46 -13.51 -11.58
CA VAL A 264 14.91 -13.22 -10.20
C VAL A 264 14.00 -13.92 -9.21
N SER A 265 14.57 -14.61 -8.23
CA SER A 265 13.78 -15.35 -7.24
C SER A 265 12.83 -14.46 -6.44
N ILE A 266 11.63 -14.96 -6.12
CA ILE A 266 10.62 -14.28 -5.33
C ILE A 266 11.17 -13.84 -3.96
N ALA A 267 12.04 -14.66 -3.35
CA ALA A 267 12.70 -14.33 -2.08
C ALA A 267 13.58 -13.08 -2.21
N SER A 268 14.38 -12.98 -3.27
CA SER A 268 15.24 -11.81 -3.55
C SER A 268 14.41 -10.56 -3.82
N ILE A 269 13.32 -10.70 -4.55
CA ILE A 269 12.40 -9.59 -4.83
C ILE A 269 11.69 -9.13 -3.55
N ALA A 270 11.18 -10.05 -2.72
CA ALA A 270 10.55 -9.73 -1.44
C ALA A 270 11.51 -8.96 -0.53
N LYS A 271 12.76 -9.43 -0.41
CA LYS A 271 13.83 -8.76 0.35
C LYS A 271 14.12 -7.36 -0.21
N ARG A 272 14.28 -7.22 -1.53
CA ARG A 272 14.52 -5.93 -2.20
C ARG A 272 13.39 -4.94 -1.98
N LEU A 273 12.15 -5.39 -2.04
CA LEU A 273 10.97 -4.57 -1.82
C LEU A 273 10.72 -4.29 -0.32
N GLY A 274 11.27 -5.05 0.60
CA GLY A 274 11.00 -4.93 2.04
C GLY A 274 9.59 -5.39 2.39
N HIS A 275 9.19 -6.56 1.89
CA HIS A 275 8.01 -7.27 2.33
C HIS A 275 8.35 -8.10 3.56
N ALA A 276 7.48 -8.09 4.57
CA ALA A 276 7.69 -8.87 5.80
C ALA A 276 7.58 -10.38 5.54
N ASP A 277 6.81 -10.76 4.50
CA ASP A 277 6.54 -12.14 4.12
C ASP A 277 6.59 -12.27 2.59
N MET A 278 7.19 -13.36 2.11
CA MET A 278 7.22 -13.74 0.69
C MET A 278 5.82 -13.98 0.12
N THR A 279 4.90 -14.46 0.95
CA THR A 279 3.49 -14.69 0.57
C THR A 279 2.85 -13.45 -0.02
N THR A 280 3.17 -12.26 0.52
CA THR A 280 2.70 -10.99 -0.03
C THR A 280 3.18 -10.80 -1.48
N THR A 281 4.42 -11.13 -1.78
CA THR A 281 4.98 -11.03 -3.15
C THR A 281 4.35 -12.08 -4.06
N GLN A 282 4.27 -13.34 -3.62
CA GLN A 282 3.66 -14.43 -4.39
C GLN A 282 2.21 -14.11 -4.76
N GLN A 283 1.38 -13.74 -3.78
CA GLN A 283 -0.04 -13.43 -4.03
C GLN A 283 -0.22 -12.23 -4.95
N THR A 284 0.62 -11.21 -4.83
CA THR A 284 0.53 -10.01 -5.66
C THR A 284 0.86 -10.30 -7.13
N TYR A 285 1.82 -11.18 -7.38
CA TYR A 285 2.34 -11.47 -8.72
C TYR A 285 2.02 -12.89 -9.20
N LEU A 286 1.07 -13.57 -8.58
CA LEU A 286 0.69 -14.95 -8.86
C LEU A 286 0.44 -15.21 -10.36
N HIS A 287 -0.23 -14.28 -11.03
CA HIS A 287 -0.54 -14.39 -12.45
C HIS A 287 0.72 -14.40 -13.35
N ILE A 288 1.76 -13.64 -12.99
CA ILE A 288 3.03 -13.61 -13.71
C ILE A 288 3.82 -14.90 -13.42
N ILE A 289 3.79 -15.34 -12.17
CA ILE A 289 4.46 -16.58 -11.75
C ILE A 289 3.86 -17.77 -12.49
N GLN A 290 2.53 -17.86 -12.58
CA GLN A 290 1.83 -18.92 -13.33
C GLN A 290 2.16 -18.92 -14.83
N GLU A 291 2.33 -17.74 -15.44
CA GLU A 291 2.73 -17.61 -16.84
C GLU A 291 4.15 -18.15 -17.05
N LEU A 292 5.08 -17.85 -16.13
CA LEU A 292 6.46 -18.39 -16.17
C LEU A 292 6.49 -19.89 -15.90
N GLU A 293 5.72 -20.42 -14.96
CA GLU A 293 5.61 -21.85 -14.68
C GLU A 293 5.14 -22.63 -15.91
N ASN A 294 4.18 -22.09 -16.67
CA ASN A 294 3.75 -22.70 -17.93
C ASN A 294 4.87 -22.74 -18.97
N GLN A 295 5.64 -21.63 -19.12
CA GLN A 295 6.78 -21.57 -20.03
C GLN A 295 7.91 -22.54 -19.60
N ASP A 296 8.15 -22.67 -18.30
CA ASP A 296 9.16 -23.58 -17.77
C ASP A 296 8.73 -25.05 -17.94
N THR A 297 7.45 -25.35 -17.78
CA THR A 297 6.89 -26.69 -18.08
C THR A 297 7.16 -27.08 -19.52
N ASP A 298 6.93 -26.18 -20.48
CA ASP A 298 7.24 -26.44 -21.90
C ASP A 298 8.73 -26.69 -22.15
N LYS A 299 9.61 -25.94 -21.48
CA LYS A 299 11.07 -26.15 -21.56
C LYS A 299 11.47 -27.49 -20.96
N ILE A 300 10.91 -27.84 -19.81
CA ILE A 300 11.14 -29.14 -19.15
C ILE A 300 10.75 -30.30 -20.08
N MET A 301 9.52 -30.24 -20.64
CA MET A 301 9.03 -31.29 -21.52
C MET A 301 9.87 -31.43 -22.79
N ARG A 302 10.31 -30.31 -23.38
CA ARG A 302 11.24 -30.35 -24.54
C ARG A 302 12.58 -30.96 -24.17
N HIS A 303 13.13 -30.60 -23.00
CA HIS A 303 14.41 -31.17 -22.56
C HIS A 303 14.32 -32.67 -22.30
N LEU A 304 13.25 -33.12 -21.62
CA LEU A 304 13.03 -34.56 -21.37
C LEU A 304 12.79 -35.33 -22.65
N ALA A 305 12.17 -34.74 -23.67
CA ALA A 305 11.97 -35.39 -24.97
C ALA A 305 13.27 -35.54 -25.78
N MET A 306 14.37 -34.90 -25.40
CA MET A 306 15.69 -35.03 -26.03
C MET A 306 16.60 -36.06 -25.34
N LEU A 307 16.16 -36.59 -24.17
CA LEU A 307 16.85 -37.69 -23.47
C LEU A 307 16.42 -39.07 -24.00
#